data_c4acbe3b8561e26d6623c2d88685ff01
#
_entry.id   c4acbe3b8561e26d6623c2d88685ff01
#
_cell.length_a   1.000
_cell.length_b   1.000
_cell.length_c   1.000
_cell.angle_alpha   90.00
_cell.angle_beta   90.00
_cell.angle_gamma   90.00
#
_symmetry.space_group_name_H-M   'P 1'
#
loop_
_entity.id
_entity.type
_entity.pdbx_description
1 polymer ?
#
loop_
_entity_poly.entity_id
_entity_poly.type
_entity_poly.pdbx_seq_one_letter_code
_entity_poly.pdbx_strand_id
1 'polypeptide(L)'
;MAIWVLLCCVNLHAENIDPDEDGSQYAYGENAGWVNFEPDTGDGAAVASDKLTGWVWAENIGWISLTCENTTSCGTVNYGITNDSAGNLSGYAWAENVGWVSFSCDNTSSCGTVDYGVTIDGDGAFDGYAWSENIGWINFGIANNYVRACKVNFEDLANFVSYWLDNGANPADLDDEADDVDFEDYAIFSGYWQDFCPDGWQLK
;
A
#
# COMPACT_ATOMS: atom_id res chain seq x y z
N MET A 1 -26.76 -35.50 13.54
CA MET A 1 -26.61 -34.09 13.91
C MET A 1 -25.36 -33.57 13.20
N ALA A 2 -25.53 -32.97 12.02
CA ALA A 2 -24.42 -32.52 11.19
C ALA A 2 -24.03 -31.11 11.65
N ILE A 3 -22.79 -30.97 12.16
CA ILE A 3 -22.22 -29.67 12.51
C ILE A 3 -21.75 -29.04 11.19
N TRP A 4 -22.47 -28.01 10.74
CA TRP A 4 -21.97 -27.13 9.69
C TRP A 4 -20.93 -26.20 10.31
N VAL A 5 -19.66 -26.48 10.03
CA VAL A 5 -18.58 -25.50 10.25
C VAL A 5 -18.77 -24.42 9.19
N LEU A 6 -19.23 -23.25 9.63
CA LEU A 6 -19.22 -22.04 8.80
C LEU A 6 -17.74 -21.67 8.62
N LEU A 7 -17.15 -22.06 7.49
CA LEU A 7 -15.86 -21.52 7.07
C LEU A 7 -16.12 -20.04 6.75
N CYS A 8 -15.79 -19.18 7.70
CA CYS A 8 -15.69 -17.74 7.45
C CYS A 8 -14.53 -17.60 6.45
N CYS A 9 -14.86 -17.35 5.18
CA CYS A 9 -13.87 -16.87 4.23
C CYS A 9 -13.44 -15.50 4.73
N VAL A 10 -12.37 -15.43 5.52
CA VAL A 10 -11.60 -14.20 5.66
C VAL A 10 -11.08 -13.95 4.26
N ASN A 11 -11.59 -12.94 3.58
CA ASN A 11 -10.91 -12.38 2.43
C ASN A 11 -9.59 -11.83 2.98
N LEU A 12 -8.53 -12.59 2.86
CA LEU A 12 -7.17 -12.08 2.99
C LEU A 12 -6.98 -11.14 1.81
N HIS A 13 -7.31 -9.87 2.00
CA HIS A 13 -6.85 -8.82 1.13
C HIS A 13 -5.34 -8.70 1.35
N ALA A 14 -4.64 -8.45 0.26
CA ALA A 14 -3.24 -8.11 0.27
C ALA A 14 -3.03 -6.80 1.04
N GLU A 15 -2.95 -6.92 2.33
CA GLU A 15 -2.78 -5.81 3.24
C GLU A 15 -1.29 -5.50 3.32
N ASN A 16 -0.86 -4.46 2.62
CA ASN A 16 0.50 -4.00 2.74
C ASN A 16 0.61 -2.53 3.17
N ILE A 17 -0.45 -2.00 3.74
CA ILE A 17 -0.49 -0.73 4.46
C ILE A 17 -0.56 -1.04 5.96
N ASP A 18 0.00 -0.16 6.79
CA ASP A 18 0.04 -0.27 8.26
C ASP A 18 0.52 -1.64 8.77
N PRO A 19 1.72 -2.10 8.34
CA PRO A 19 2.18 -3.46 8.62
C PRO A 19 2.32 -3.78 10.10
N ASP A 20 2.42 -2.77 10.96
CA ASP A 20 2.63 -2.91 12.39
C ASP A 20 1.32 -2.70 13.20
N GLU A 21 0.16 -2.48 12.52
CA GLU A 21 -1.13 -2.18 13.15
C GLU A 21 -1.06 -1.01 14.15
N ASP A 22 -0.23 0.00 13.85
CA ASP A 22 0.03 1.16 14.72
C ASP A 22 -0.74 2.42 14.32
N GLY A 23 -1.57 2.34 13.27
CA GLY A 23 -2.37 3.42 12.70
C GLY A 23 -1.63 4.21 11.62
N SER A 24 -0.54 3.69 11.06
CA SER A 24 0.20 4.31 9.96
C SER A 24 -0.49 4.12 8.59
N GLN A 25 -1.76 4.52 8.51
CA GLN A 25 -2.63 4.33 7.35
C GLN A 25 -3.29 5.62 6.86
N TYR A 26 -2.98 6.78 7.46
CA TYR A 26 -3.73 8.01 7.22
C TYR A 26 -2.90 9.12 6.57
N ALA A 27 -3.47 9.73 5.51
CA ALA A 27 -3.11 11.07 5.03
C ALA A 27 -4.19 12.08 5.46
N TYR A 28 -3.93 13.39 5.32
CA TYR A 28 -4.88 14.42 5.70
C TYR A 28 -4.95 15.57 4.69
N GLY A 29 -6.17 16.01 4.39
CA GLY A 29 -6.44 17.22 3.62
C GLY A 29 -7.47 18.10 4.31
N GLU A 30 -7.27 19.44 4.27
CA GLU A 30 -8.19 20.38 4.96
C GLU A 30 -9.65 20.20 4.53
N ASN A 31 -9.90 19.88 3.26
CA ASN A 31 -11.24 19.66 2.73
C ASN A 31 -11.60 18.18 2.58
N ALA A 32 -10.61 17.30 2.40
CA ALA A 32 -10.80 15.85 2.32
C ALA A 32 -11.10 15.21 3.68
N GLY A 33 -10.60 15.81 4.78
CA GLY A 33 -10.52 15.16 6.09
C GLY A 33 -9.40 14.12 6.12
N TRP A 34 -9.53 13.15 6.99
CA TRP A 34 -8.65 11.98 7.02
C TRP A 34 -8.90 11.08 5.81
N VAL A 35 -7.81 10.69 5.16
CA VAL A 35 -7.81 9.76 4.02
C VAL A 35 -7.19 8.46 4.50
N ASN A 36 -8.03 7.44 4.66
CA ASN A 36 -7.67 6.11 5.13
C ASN A 36 -7.27 5.23 3.94
N PHE A 37 -6.03 4.73 3.96
CA PHE A 37 -5.49 3.83 2.94
C PHE A 37 -5.80 2.36 3.21
N GLU A 38 -6.28 2.05 4.41
CA GLU A 38 -6.67 0.72 4.86
C GLU A 38 -8.06 0.78 5.52
N PRO A 39 -9.13 1.00 4.75
CA PRO A 39 -10.48 1.08 5.30
C PRO A 39 -11.00 -0.30 5.73
N ASP A 40 -11.72 -0.37 6.86
CA ASP A 40 -12.33 -1.60 7.42
C ASP A 40 -13.24 -2.36 6.45
N THR A 41 -13.65 -1.76 5.36
CA THR A 41 -14.56 -2.35 4.37
C THR A 41 -14.09 -2.03 2.95
N GLY A 42 -14.10 -3.03 2.10
CA GLY A 42 -13.63 -2.92 0.72
C GLY A 42 -12.15 -3.29 0.60
N ASP A 43 -11.63 -3.18 -0.62
CA ASP A 43 -10.22 -3.43 -0.90
C ASP A 43 -9.44 -2.14 -0.60
N GLY A 44 -8.61 -2.13 0.42
CA GLY A 44 -7.71 -1.03 0.74
C GLY A 44 -6.67 -0.76 -0.36
N ALA A 45 -5.75 0.14 -0.09
CA ALA A 45 -4.65 0.40 -0.99
C ALA A 45 -3.61 -0.72 -0.93
N ALA A 46 -3.13 -1.15 -2.09
CA ALA A 46 -1.99 -2.04 -2.22
C ALA A 46 -0.87 -1.33 -2.98
N VAL A 47 0.34 -1.42 -2.46
CA VAL A 47 1.55 -0.79 -3.01
C VAL A 47 2.45 -1.87 -3.62
N ALA A 48 2.79 -1.68 -4.88
CA ALA A 48 3.77 -2.50 -5.58
C ALA A 48 4.95 -1.65 -6.06
N SER A 49 6.02 -2.29 -6.54
CA SER A 49 7.22 -1.60 -7.02
C SER A 49 6.99 -0.71 -8.23
N ASP A 50 5.88 -0.91 -8.96
CA ASP A 50 5.57 -0.16 -10.19
C ASP A 50 4.28 0.68 -10.10
N LYS A 51 3.38 0.39 -9.16
CA LYS A 51 2.07 1.05 -9.07
C LYS A 51 1.40 0.93 -7.70
N LEU A 52 0.35 1.74 -7.50
CA LEU A 52 -0.62 1.59 -6.43
C LEU A 52 -1.95 1.11 -7.00
N THR A 53 -2.63 0.21 -6.29
CA THR A 53 -3.96 -0.30 -6.65
C THR A 53 -4.92 -0.19 -5.47
N GLY A 54 -6.19 -0.57 -5.67
CA GLY A 54 -7.20 -0.55 -4.62
C GLY A 54 -7.87 0.80 -4.42
N TRP A 55 -8.49 0.97 -3.26
CA TRP A 55 -9.31 2.12 -2.91
C TRP A 55 -8.85 2.73 -1.59
N VAL A 56 -9.05 4.03 -1.44
CA VAL A 56 -8.89 4.72 -0.16
C VAL A 56 -10.18 5.45 0.20
N TRP A 57 -10.44 5.62 1.49
CA TRP A 57 -11.62 6.30 2.00
C TRP A 57 -11.27 7.64 2.62
N ALA A 58 -11.88 8.72 2.14
CA ALA A 58 -11.74 10.06 2.71
C ALA A 58 -13.04 10.50 3.40
N GLU A 59 -12.93 11.00 4.64
CA GLU A 59 -14.08 11.31 5.51
C GLU A 59 -15.11 12.21 4.86
N ASN A 60 -14.68 13.25 4.15
CA ASN A 60 -15.56 14.28 3.62
C ASN A 60 -15.97 14.07 2.16
N ILE A 61 -15.26 13.22 1.42
CA ILE A 61 -15.44 13.07 -0.02
C ILE A 61 -15.78 11.66 -0.47
N GLY A 62 -15.61 10.65 0.41
CA GLY A 62 -15.89 9.25 0.11
C GLY A 62 -14.74 8.52 -0.58
N TRP A 63 -15.07 7.55 -1.42
CA TRP A 63 -14.10 6.69 -2.06
C TRP A 63 -13.26 7.40 -3.13
N ILE A 64 -11.96 7.09 -3.13
CA ILE A 64 -10.98 7.48 -4.13
C ILE A 64 -10.39 6.20 -4.72
N SER A 65 -10.50 6.03 -6.03
CA SER A 65 -9.92 4.92 -6.78
C SER A 65 -8.48 5.23 -7.18
N LEU A 66 -7.55 4.35 -6.86
CA LEU A 66 -6.13 4.52 -7.17
C LEU A 66 -5.75 4.04 -8.59
N THR A 67 -6.64 3.28 -9.26
CA THR A 67 -6.40 2.77 -10.61
C THR A 67 -7.70 2.59 -11.39
N CYS A 68 -7.65 2.74 -12.72
CA CYS A 68 -8.76 2.49 -13.63
C CYS A 68 -9.23 1.02 -13.63
N GLU A 69 -8.40 0.09 -13.14
CA GLU A 69 -8.75 -1.33 -12.99
C GLU A 69 -9.92 -1.50 -12.03
N ASN A 70 -9.96 -0.74 -10.93
CA ASN A 70 -11.04 -0.77 -9.93
C ASN A 70 -12.41 -0.44 -10.51
N THR A 71 -12.44 0.45 -11.50
CA THR A 71 -13.67 0.94 -12.15
C THR A 71 -13.92 0.30 -13.51
N THR A 72 -13.06 -0.64 -13.93
CA THR A 72 -13.07 -1.26 -15.26
C THR A 72 -13.08 -0.26 -16.41
N SER A 73 -12.52 0.94 -16.18
CA SER A 73 -12.56 2.08 -17.11
C SER A 73 -11.31 2.21 -17.99
N CYS A 74 -10.27 1.38 -17.80
CA CYS A 74 -8.98 1.52 -18.48
C CYS A 74 -9.07 1.56 -20.02
N GLY A 75 -10.09 0.94 -20.58
CA GLY A 75 -10.33 0.98 -22.03
C GLY A 75 -10.88 2.32 -22.57
N THR A 76 -11.37 3.19 -21.69
CA THR A 76 -11.97 4.49 -22.03
C THR A 76 -11.25 5.67 -21.40
N VAL A 77 -10.93 5.55 -20.11
CA VAL A 77 -10.16 6.52 -19.33
C VAL A 77 -9.09 5.75 -18.57
N ASN A 78 -7.88 5.77 -19.09
CA ASN A 78 -6.73 5.13 -18.45
C ASN A 78 -6.14 6.07 -17.40
N TYR A 79 -6.17 5.68 -16.14
CA TYR A 79 -5.57 6.40 -15.02
C TYR A 79 -5.03 5.43 -13.98
N GLY A 80 -4.14 5.90 -13.17
CA GLY A 80 -3.56 5.15 -12.06
C GLY A 80 -2.37 5.89 -11.48
N ILE A 81 -1.92 5.43 -10.34
CA ILE A 81 -0.72 5.92 -9.69
C ILE A 81 0.40 4.95 -9.99
N THR A 82 1.46 5.47 -10.58
CA THR A 82 2.71 4.73 -10.83
C THR A 82 3.70 4.98 -9.71
N ASN A 83 4.48 3.96 -9.40
CA ASN A 83 5.61 4.03 -8.48
C ASN A 83 6.88 3.78 -9.31
N ASP A 84 7.90 4.61 -9.17
CA ASP A 84 9.19 4.35 -9.79
C ASP A 84 10.12 3.59 -8.82
N SER A 85 11.23 3.08 -9.34
CA SER A 85 12.17 2.30 -8.52
C SER A 85 12.83 3.11 -7.38
N ALA A 86 12.66 4.44 -7.38
CA ALA A 86 13.15 5.34 -6.33
C ALA A 86 12.05 5.73 -5.33
N GLY A 87 10.82 5.22 -5.50
CA GLY A 87 9.68 5.50 -4.65
C GLY A 87 8.94 6.80 -4.98
N ASN A 88 9.21 7.45 -6.12
CA ASN A 88 8.44 8.62 -6.52
C ASN A 88 7.12 8.19 -7.14
N LEU A 89 6.03 8.73 -6.62
CA LEU A 89 4.69 8.49 -7.14
C LEU A 89 4.33 9.54 -8.20
N SER A 90 3.64 9.09 -9.26
CA SER A 90 3.07 9.98 -10.26
C SER A 90 1.74 9.42 -10.79
N GLY A 91 1.04 10.19 -11.65
CA GLY A 91 -0.28 9.78 -12.14
C GLY A 91 -1.42 10.34 -11.31
N TYR A 92 -2.62 9.81 -11.57
CA TYR A 92 -3.86 10.34 -11.00
C TYR A 92 -4.68 9.25 -10.33
N ALA A 93 -5.30 9.60 -9.19
CA ALA A 93 -6.43 8.90 -8.61
C ALA A 93 -7.75 9.59 -9.00
N TRP A 94 -8.87 8.87 -8.89
CA TRP A 94 -10.21 9.38 -9.20
C TRP A 94 -11.15 9.29 -8.01
N ALA A 95 -11.75 10.40 -7.65
CA ALA A 95 -12.81 10.50 -6.65
C ALA A 95 -14.11 10.97 -7.30
N GLU A 96 -15.21 10.20 -7.18
CA GLU A 96 -16.47 10.49 -7.89
C GLU A 96 -17.04 11.88 -7.56
N ASN A 97 -16.85 12.34 -6.32
CA ASN A 97 -17.44 13.60 -5.84
C ASN A 97 -16.58 14.83 -6.15
N VAL A 98 -15.28 14.67 -6.39
CA VAL A 98 -14.36 15.81 -6.49
C VAL A 98 -13.44 15.75 -7.72
N GLY A 99 -13.42 14.63 -8.45
CA GLY A 99 -12.63 14.48 -9.66
C GLY A 99 -11.22 14.01 -9.39
N TRP A 100 -10.26 14.53 -10.15
CA TRP A 100 -8.89 14.06 -10.17
C TRP A 100 -8.07 14.51 -8.96
N VAL A 101 -7.24 13.58 -8.45
CA VAL A 101 -6.21 13.83 -7.46
C VAL A 101 -4.85 13.48 -8.09
N SER A 102 -3.99 14.47 -8.24
CA SER A 102 -2.65 14.35 -8.84
C SER A 102 -1.61 14.04 -7.77
N PHE A 103 -0.77 13.04 -8.02
CA PHE A 103 0.30 12.63 -7.11
C PHE A 103 1.67 13.23 -7.43
N SER A 104 1.79 14.02 -8.50
CA SER A 104 3.04 14.70 -8.87
C SER A 104 2.76 15.95 -9.69
N CYS A 105 3.59 16.98 -9.50
CA CYS A 105 3.59 18.19 -10.30
C CYS A 105 3.90 17.94 -11.79
N ASP A 106 4.54 16.82 -12.12
CA ASP A 106 4.80 16.40 -13.51
C ASP A 106 3.51 16.18 -14.30
N ASN A 107 2.47 15.63 -13.62
CA ASN A 107 1.17 15.40 -14.23
C ASN A 107 0.52 16.69 -14.77
N THR A 108 0.77 17.80 -14.09
CA THR A 108 0.21 19.13 -14.38
C THR A 108 1.21 20.07 -15.05
N SER A 109 2.44 19.61 -15.27
CA SER A 109 3.57 20.40 -15.78
C SER A 109 3.85 21.65 -14.93
N SER A 110 3.59 21.57 -13.62
CA SER A 110 3.68 22.69 -12.69
C SER A 110 4.97 22.73 -11.87
N CYS A 111 5.85 21.73 -11.94
CA CYS A 111 7.05 21.61 -11.10
C CYS A 111 7.96 22.85 -11.12
N GLY A 112 7.95 23.61 -12.22
CA GLY A 112 8.71 24.87 -12.31
C GLY A 112 8.13 26.03 -11.50
N THR A 113 6.88 25.91 -11.01
CA THR A 113 6.16 26.96 -10.27
C THR A 113 5.66 26.49 -8.92
N VAL A 114 5.13 25.29 -8.84
CA VAL A 114 4.68 24.62 -7.62
C VAL A 114 5.21 23.19 -7.68
N ASP A 115 6.29 22.94 -6.98
CA ASP A 115 6.90 21.63 -6.86
C ASP A 115 6.19 20.82 -5.79
N TYR A 116 5.57 19.71 -6.17
CA TYR A 116 4.91 18.79 -5.27
C TYR A 116 4.95 17.35 -5.80
N GLY A 117 4.87 16.43 -4.90
CA GLY A 117 4.77 15.00 -5.21
C GLY A 117 4.64 14.20 -3.93
N VAL A 118 4.22 12.95 -4.08
CA VAL A 118 4.22 11.96 -3.01
C VAL A 118 5.36 11.00 -3.26
N THR A 119 6.09 10.66 -2.21
CA THR A 119 7.21 9.72 -2.25
C THR A 119 7.03 8.63 -1.21
N ILE A 120 7.64 7.47 -1.44
CA ILE A 120 7.73 6.35 -0.50
C ILE A 120 9.21 6.10 -0.24
N ASP A 121 9.65 6.17 1.00
CA ASP A 121 11.05 5.94 1.36
C ASP A 121 11.45 4.47 1.45
N GLY A 122 12.70 4.21 1.88
CA GLY A 122 13.24 2.87 2.04
C GLY A 122 12.54 2.01 3.10
N ASP A 123 11.87 2.65 4.05
CA ASP A 123 11.13 2.00 5.14
C ASP A 123 9.61 1.89 4.86
N GLY A 124 9.19 2.29 3.66
CA GLY A 124 7.80 2.25 3.21
C GLY A 124 6.96 3.45 3.65
N ALA A 125 7.54 4.45 4.33
CA ALA A 125 6.81 5.64 4.76
C ALA A 125 6.55 6.59 3.60
N PHE A 126 5.30 7.07 3.51
CA PHE A 126 4.91 8.08 2.54
C PHE A 126 5.20 9.48 3.07
N ASP A 127 5.62 10.37 2.17
CA ASP A 127 5.82 11.80 2.44
C ASP A 127 5.38 12.66 1.25
N GLY A 128 5.23 13.95 1.50
CA GLY A 128 4.91 14.94 0.48
C GLY A 128 3.42 15.21 0.32
N TYR A 129 3.02 15.67 -0.88
CA TYR A 129 1.69 16.19 -1.13
C TYR A 129 1.10 15.70 -2.45
N ALA A 130 -0.20 15.33 -2.43
CA ALA A 130 -1.02 15.24 -3.62
C ALA A 130 -1.91 16.49 -3.75
N TRP A 131 -2.39 16.76 -4.97
CA TRP A 131 -3.18 17.94 -5.29
C TRP A 131 -4.47 17.60 -6.04
N SER A 132 -5.56 18.28 -5.68
CA SER A 132 -6.81 18.29 -6.45
C SER A 132 -7.37 19.71 -6.57
N GLU A 133 -7.87 20.06 -7.75
CA GLU A 133 -8.43 21.39 -8.01
C GLU A 133 -9.62 21.72 -7.10
N ASN A 134 -10.39 20.73 -6.68
CA ASN A 134 -11.63 20.91 -5.93
C ASN A 134 -11.46 20.82 -4.40
N ILE A 135 -10.44 20.13 -3.91
CA ILE A 135 -10.23 19.92 -2.46
C ILE A 135 -8.87 20.44 -1.95
N GLY A 136 -7.99 20.86 -2.84
CA GLY A 136 -6.67 21.36 -2.46
C GLY A 136 -5.68 20.23 -2.14
N TRP A 137 -4.82 20.49 -1.16
CA TRP A 137 -3.72 19.61 -0.80
C TRP A 137 -4.15 18.45 0.09
N ILE A 138 -3.55 17.28 -0.15
CA ILE A 138 -3.55 16.12 0.74
C ILE A 138 -2.09 15.89 1.17
N ASN A 139 -1.83 15.93 2.47
CA ASN A 139 -0.52 15.77 3.08
C ASN A 139 -0.31 14.32 3.54
N PHE A 140 0.81 13.71 3.15
CA PHE A 140 1.20 12.37 3.52
C PHE A 140 2.24 12.33 4.65
N GLY A 141 2.99 13.40 4.84
CA GLY A 141 4.05 13.52 5.85
C GLY A 141 3.60 14.18 7.15
N ILE A 142 2.49 13.74 7.76
CA ILE A 142 2.00 14.33 9.01
C ILE A 142 2.72 13.66 10.18
N ALA A 143 3.30 14.47 11.05
CA ALA A 143 3.97 13.97 12.26
C ALA A 143 3.02 13.11 13.11
N ASN A 144 3.39 11.86 13.35
CA ASN A 144 2.67 10.81 14.09
C ASN A 144 1.39 10.26 13.42
N ASN A 145 1.09 10.65 12.17
CA ASN A 145 0.04 10.05 11.36
C ASN A 145 0.49 10.13 9.89
N TYR A 146 1.01 9.06 9.37
CA TYR A 146 1.50 8.94 7.99
C TYR A 146 1.01 7.62 7.41
N VAL A 147 1.09 7.47 6.11
CA VAL A 147 0.83 6.20 5.42
C VAL A 147 2.14 5.43 5.36
N ARG A 148 2.11 4.16 5.73
CA ARG A 148 3.26 3.27 5.62
C ARG A 148 2.87 1.98 4.92
N ALA A 149 3.62 1.62 3.90
CA ALA A 149 3.51 0.32 3.25
C ALA A 149 4.55 -0.65 3.80
N CYS A 150 4.21 -1.93 3.84
CA CYS A 150 5.14 -2.99 4.19
C CYS A 150 6.26 -3.08 3.16
N LYS A 151 7.52 -3.07 3.64
CA LYS A 151 8.72 -3.34 2.83
C LYS A 151 9.56 -4.40 3.50
N VAL A 152 10.05 -5.35 2.71
CA VAL A 152 10.98 -6.38 3.19
C VAL A 152 12.34 -5.75 3.47
N ASN A 153 12.76 -5.75 4.73
CA ASN A 153 13.90 -5.02 5.22
C ASN A 153 14.78 -5.84 6.20
N PHE A 154 15.67 -5.16 6.93
CA PHE A 154 16.58 -5.84 7.88
C PHE A 154 15.87 -6.40 9.11
N GLU A 155 14.68 -5.93 9.46
CA GLU A 155 13.88 -6.47 10.55
C GLU A 155 13.31 -7.84 10.16
N ASP A 156 12.74 -7.93 8.95
CA ASP A 156 12.32 -9.21 8.37
C ASP A 156 13.49 -10.20 8.27
N LEU A 157 14.68 -9.74 7.86
CA LEU A 157 15.87 -10.60 7.82
C LEU A 157 16.26 -11.11 9.21
N ALA A 158 16.19 -10.26 10.23
CA ALA A 158 16.49 -10.66 11.59
C ALA A 158 15.48 -11.71 12.09
N ASN A 159 14.21 -11.52 11.80
CA ASN A 159 13.15 -12.48 12.11
C ASN A 159 13.36 -13.78 11.33
N PHE A 160 13.58 -13.72 10.03
CA PHE A 160 13.87 -14.89 9.19
C PHE A 160 15.02 -15.72 9.76
N VAL A 161 16.14 -15.08 10.06
CA VAL A 161 17.34 -15.77 10.62
C VAL A 161 17.06 -16.39 11.99
N SER A 162 16.15 -15.81 12.79
CA SER A 162 15.80 -16.36 14.11
C SER A 162 15.08 -17.71 14.01
N TYR A 163 14.41 -17.98 12.90
CA TYR A 163 13.73 -19.25 12.62
C TYR A 163 14.55 -20.23 11.76
N TRP A 164 15.78 -19.86 11.38
CA TRP A 164 16.62 -20.68 10.51
C TRP A 164 16.80 -22.11 11.04
N LEU A 165 16.42 -23.10 10.26
CA LEU A 165 16.37 -24.52 10.60
C LEU A 165 15.35 -24.92 11.70
N ASP A 166 14.41 -24.05 12.00
CA ASP A 166 13.25 -24.43 12.80
C ASP A 166 12.27 -25.28 11.98
N ASN A 167 11.67 -26.24 12.66
CA ASN A 167 10.75 -27.21 12.05
C ASN A 167 9.30 -26.80 12.29
N GLY A 168 8.47 -26.85 11.25
CA GLY A 168 7.04 -26.68 11.31
C GLY A 168 6.57 -25.27 10.99
N ALA A 169 5.26 -25.08 10.92
CA ALA A 169 4.65 -23.83 10.53
C ALA A 169 5.10 -22.64 11.40
N ASN A 170 5.83 -21.72 10.83
CA ASN A 170 6.29 -20.46 11.43
C ASN A 170 6.30 -19.35 10.37
N PRO A 171 6.47 -18.08 10.78
CA PRO A 171 6.42 -16.94 9.84
C PRO A 171 7.48 -16.94 8.75
N ALA A 172 8.55 -17.69 8.91
CA ALA A 172 9.67 -17.75 7.97
C ALA A 172 9.61 -18.95 7.01
N ASP A 173 8.64 -19.84 7.18
CA ASP A 173 8.28 -20.91 6.26
C ASP A 173 7.46 -20.27 5.13
N LEU A 174 8.12 -19.89 4.05
CA LEU A 174 7.57 -19.05 2.98
C LEU A 174 7.12 -19.86 1.75
N ASP A 175 7.50 -21.14 1.68
CA ASP A 175 7.19 -21.99 0.52
C ASP A 175 5.93 -22.85 0.66
N ASP A 176 5.20 -22.73 1.79
CA ASP A 176 3.99 -23.49 2.12
C ASP A 176 4.20 -25.03 2.24
N GLU A 177 5.42 -25.51 2.20
CA GLU A 177 5.74 -26.91 2.47
C GLU A 177 6.11 -27.06 3.95
N ALA A 178 5.26 -27.61 4.78
CA ALA A 178 5.43 -27.73 6.24
C ALA A 178 6.69 -28.53 6.63
N ASP A 179 7.85 -27.96 6.39
CA ASP A 179 9.17 -28.53 6.70
C ASP A 179 10.07 -27.53 7.47
N ASP A 180 11.36 -27.52 7.21
CA ASP A 180 12.33 -26.68 7.92
C ASP A 180 12.48 -25.34 7.18
N VAL A 181 12.64 -24.22 7.91
CA VAL A 181 13.07 -22.95 7.30
C VAL A 181 14.48 -23.11 6.73
N ASP A 182 14.58 -23.13 5.41
CA ASP A 182 15.80 -23.49 4.71
C ASP A 182 16.17 -22.56 3.52
N PHE A 183 16.93 -23.07 2.57
CA PHE A 183 17.38 -22.28 1.42
C PHE A 183 16.29 -22.02 0.38
N GLU A 184 15.19 -22.77 0.35
CA GLU A 184 14.05 -22.53 -0.53
C GLU A 184 13.28 -21.32 -0.04
N ASP A 185 13.03 -21.21 1.28
CA ASP A 185 12.47 -20.00 1.91
C ASP A 185 13.37 -18.79 1.76
N TYR A 186 14.69 -18.97 1.92
CA TYR A 186 15.64 -17.89 1.68
C TYR A 186 15.61 -17.39 0.23
N ALA A 187 15.40 -18.27 -0.73
CA ALA A 187 15.29 -17.86 -2.14
C ALA A 187 14.05 -16.99 -2.35
N ILE A 188 12.91 -17.33 -1.73
CA ILE A 188 11.69 -16.52 -1.74
C ILE A 188 11.95 -15.19 -1.05
N PHE A 189 12.45 -15.20 0.20
CA PHE A 189 12.81 -14.00 0.96
C PHE A 189 13.70 -13.05 0.15
N SER A 190 14.77 -13.56 -0.43
CA SER A 190 15.73 -12.76 -1.19
C SER A 190 15.13 -12.14 -2.46
N GLY A 191 14.09 -12.76 -3.01
CA GLY A 191 13.36 -12.25 -4.17
C GLY A 191 12.59 -10.96 -3.87
N TYR A 192 12.18 -10.76 -2.62
CA TYR A 192 11.46 -9.58 -2.16
C TYR A 192 12.35 -8.58 -1.42
N TRP A 193 13.66 -8.81 -1.35
CA TRP A 193 14.58 -7.94 -0.59
C TRP A 193 14.50 -6.48 -1.06
N GLN A 194 14.14 -5.58 -0.12
CA GLN A 194 13.89 -4.16 -0.36
C GLN A 194 12.72 -3.84 -1.31
N ASP A 195 11.90 -4.83 -1.66
CA ASP A 195 10.64 -4.64 -2.36
C ASP A 195 9.46 -4.58 -1.38
N PHE A 196 8.26 -4.30 -1.87
CA PHE A 196 7.04 -4.33 -1.06
C PHE A 196 6.66 -5.76 -0.72
N CYS A 197 6.11 -5.95 0.49
CA CYS A 197 5.71 -7.26 0.95
C CYS A 197 4.62 -7.85 0.04
N PRO A 198 4.74 -9.11 -0.37
CA PRO A 198 3.67 -9.80 -1.07
C PRO A 198 2.50 -10.12 -0.13
N ASP A 199 1.37 -10.50 -0.73
CA ASP A 199 0.20 -10.98 0.00
C ASP A 199 0.56 -12.07 1.02
N GLY A 200 0.08 -11.89 2.24
CA GLY A 200 0.28 -12.89 3.29
C GLY A 200 1.67 -12.90 3.93
N TRP A 201 2.50 -11.87 3.67
CA TRP A 201 3.81 -11.74 4.33
C TRP A 201 3.68 -11.70 5.84
N GLN A 202 4.35 -12.62 6.53
CA GLN A 202 4.24 -12.83 7.97
C GLN A 202 5.49 -12.45 8.76
N LEU A 203 6.61 -12.20 8.07
CA LEU A 203 7.84 -11.72 8.70
C LEU A 203 7.69 -10.21 8.98
N LYS A 204 7.44 -9.85 10.24
CA LYS A 204 7.33 -8.46 10.69
C LYS A 204 8.08 -8.30 12.02
#